data_b2f5f0ce89ba370caa7081a91c7ff1cf
#
_entry.id   b2f5f0ce89ba370caa7081a91c7ff1cf
#
_cell.length_a   1.000
_cell.length_b   1.000
_cell.length_c   1.000
_cell.angle_alpha   90.00
_cell.angle_beta   90.00
_cell.angle_gamma   90.00
#
_symmetry.space_group_name_H-M   'P 1'
#
loop_
_entity.id
_entity.type
_entity.pdbx_description
1 polymer ?
#
loop_
_entity_poly.entity_id
_entity_poly.type
_entity_poly.pdbx_seq_one_letter_code
_entity_poly.pdbx_strand_id
1 'polypeptide(L)'
;VKAYAALGGGAQGFIDIPEPSPSEYEALVKVEACGLCAGTDAKIIHGKFKGVEDYPAVLGHEGVGRVVSVGAKVKHFKPGDLVMLPFLGSMPEGIYSAWGTLAEYNTVCDAKAMEEDGLVPPDYAWGQSLLPADFDPVDAAMTVTFREVLSTMELFGFTPNKSLVVLGLGPVGQSFVRFAKLCGMEPVIAVVRSDPKCEAAARCGADFIVDTRTDNMTEAVRRIVPGGVDFALDAAGVNSFVGDALSMIAPGGKICVYGISADTKIEFDISACPYNFTLQYNQFPSKRMEGEALSRILAWIRFGALRPRDYISDILPFDRVGEGYNLIEEGRALGKIVITMQ
;
A
#
# COMPACT_ATOMS: atom_id res chain seq x y z
N VAL A 1 17.13 17.49 11.66
CA VAL A 1 15.75 17.49 11.14
C VAL A 1 14.89 16.56 11.98
N LYS A 2 13.60 16.86 12.09
CA LYS A 2 12.66 16.02 12.85
C LYS A 2 12.23 14.80 12.03
N ALA A 3 12.10 13.67 12.73
CA ALA A 3 11.57 12.45 12.19
C ALA A 3 10.64 11.77 13.20
N TYR A 4 9.68 10.98 12.71
CA TYR A 4 8.80 10.20 13.57
C TYR A 4 9.19 8.72 13.52
N ALA A 5 9.37 8.10 14.68
CA ALA A 5 9.96 6.78 14.79
C ALA A 5 9.17 5.85 15.73
N ALA A 6 9.24 4.55 15.46
CA ALA A 6 9.00 3.53 16.45
C ALA A 6 10.21 3.46 17.39
N LEU A 7 9.95 3.45 18.70
CA LEU A 7 10.97 3.50 19.74
C LEU A 7 11.24 2.15 20.41
N GLY A 8 10.52 1.11 19.97
CA GLY A 8 10.53 -0.21 20.57
C GLY A 8 9.48 -0.39 21.66
N GLY A 9 9.08 -1.65 21.91
CA GLY A 9 8.11 -1.99 22.96
C GLY A 9 6.72 -1.39 22.79
N GLY A 10 6.32 -0.99 21.59
CA GLY A 10 5.04 -0.32 21.29
C GLY A 10 5.10 1.20 21.44
N ALA A 11 6.23 1.76 21.86
CA ALA A 11 6.40 3.21 21.96
C ALA A 11 6.72 3.83 20.59
N GLN A 12 6.26 5.06 20.37
CA GLN A 12 6.50 5.83 19.16
C GLN A 12 6.61 7.33 19.50
N GLY A 13 7.31 8.10 18.68
CA GLY A 13 7.49 9.52 18.93
C GLY A 13 8.47 10.22 17.99
N PHE A 14 8.63 11.51 18.20
CA PHE A 14 9.60 12.32 17.46
C PHE A 14 11.01 12.09 17.97
N ILE A 15 11.95 12.06 17.04
CA ILE A 15 13.39 12.07 17.27
C ILE A 15 14.05 13.10 16.36
N ASP A 16 15.22 13.58 16.75
CA ASP A 16 16.06 14.40 15.88
C ASP A 16 17.09 13.52 15.18
N ILE A 17 17.22 13.69 13.87
CA ILE A 17 18.21 13.00 13.03
C ILE A 17 19.04 14.03 12.26
N PRO A 18 20.25 13.68 11.79
CA PRO A 18 20.99 14.53 10.86
C PRO A 18 20.18 14.75 9.57
N GLU A 19 20.37 15.88 8.92
CA GLU A 19 19.85 16.08 7.57
C GLU A 19 20.52 15.08 6.61
N PRO A 20 19.73 14.36 5.76
CA PRO A 20 20.31 13.43 4.80
C PRO A 20 21.26 14.13 3.83
N SER A 21 22.40 13.50 3.57
CA SER A 21 23.37 13.97 2.57
C SER A 21 23.28 13.10 1.32
N PRO A 22 22.73 13.60 0.21
CA PRO A 22 22.57 12.81 -1.00
C PRO A 22 23.94 12.43 -1.60
N SER A 23 24.05 11.21 -2.09
CA SER A 23 25.21 10.76 -2.89
C SER A 23 25.19 11.35 -4.29
N GLU A 24 26.21 11.03 -5.13
CA GLU A 24 26.31 11.57 -6.49
C GLU A 24 25.13 11.22 -7.40
N TYR A 25 24.41 10.10 -7.14
CA TYR A 25 23.22 9.69 -7.88
C TYR A 25 21.90 9.97 -7.15
N GLU A 26 21.93 10.66 -6.02
CA GLU A 26 20.75 10.97 -5.24
C GLU A 26 20.37 12.44 -5.28
N ALA A 27 19.12 12.71 -5.08
CA ALA A 27 18.58 14.06 -4.87
C ALA A 27 18.05 14.20 -3.44
N LEU A 28 18.30 15.34 -2.80
CA LEU A 28 17.68 15.70 -1.53
C LEU A 28 16.24 16.13 -1.77
N VAL A 29 15.34 15.60 -0.98
CA VAL A 29 13.90 15.83 -1.08
C VAL A 29 13.36 16.38 0.23
N LYS A 30 12.65 17.50 0.18
CA LYS A 30 11.80 17.95 1.28
C LYS A 30 10.48 17.23 1.18
N VAL A 31 10.11 16.45 2.17
CA VAL A 31 8.85 15.70 2.20
C VAL A 31 7.68 16.66 2.36
N GLU A 32 6.61 16.48 1.58
CA GLU A 32 5.41 17.31 1.63
C GLU A 32 4.20 16.55 2.19
N ALA A 33 4.09 15.25 1.91
CA ALA A 33 3.01 14.41 2.43
C ALA A 33 3.44 12.95 2.57
N CYS A 34 2.87 12.24 3.54
CA CYS A 34 3.07 10.80 3.73
C CYS A 34 1.79 10.12 4.21
N GLY A 35 1.37 9.06 3.54
CA GLY A 35 0.28 8.19 3.99
C GLY A 35 0.72 7.31 5.16
N LEU A 36 -0.15 7.12 6.15
CA LEU A 36 0.07 6.14 7.22
C LEU A 36 -0.44 4.76 6.79
N CYS A 37 0.36 3.73 7.04
CA CYS A 37 0.02 2.35 6.67
C CYS A 37 -0.38 1.52 7.90
N ALA A 38 -1.67 1.17 7.99
CA ALA A 38 -2.19 0.31 9.05
C ALA A 38 -1.56 -1.09 9.06
N GLY A 39 -1.21 -1.62 7.88
CA GLY A 39 -0.66 -2.97 7.73
C GLY A 39 0.79 -3.10 8.17
N THR A 40 1.62 -2.14 7.85
CA THR A 40 3.08 -2.18 8.04
C THR A 40 3.52 -1.41 9.28
N ASP A 41 3.18 -0.12 9.36
CA ASP A 41 3.70 0.74 10.43
C ASP A 41 3.28 0.29 11.83
N ALA A 42 2.00 -0.12 12.00
CA ALA A 42 1.52 -0.65 13.28
C ALA A 42 2.30 -1.90 13.71
N LYS A 43 2.65 -2.78 12.77
CA LYS A 43 3.47 -3.96 13.09
C LYS A 43 4.90 -3.61 13.45
N ILE A 44 5.49 -2.59 12.81
CA ILE A 44 6.82 -2.08 13.16
C ILE A 44 6.78 -1.50 14.58
N ILE A 45 5.81 -0.65 14.90
CA ILE A 45 5.65 -0.06 16.23
C ILE A 45 5.59 -1.15 17.31
N HIS A 46 4.85 -2.23 17.06
CA HIS A 46 4.69 -3.33 18.00
C HIS A 46 5.76 -4.44 17.91
N GLY A 47 6.80 -4.28 17.10
CA GLY A 47 7.89 -5.27 16.95
C GLY A 47 7.46 -6.58 16.31
N LYS A 48 6.44 -6.54 15.44
CA LYS A 48 5.86 -7.72 14.76
C LYS A 48 6.11 -7.73 13.25
N PHE A 49 6.90 -6.79 12.73
CA PHE A 49 7.22 -6.72 11.32
C PHE A 49 8.56 -7.39 11.06
N LYS A 50 8.55 -8.41 10.20
CA LYS A 50 9.75 -9.16 9.83
C LYS A 50 10.75 -8.25 9.09
N GLY A 51 11.98 -8.19 9.58
CA GLY A 51 13.06 -7.41 8.98
C GLY A 51 13.22 -6.00 9.54
N VAL A 52 12.43 -5.61 10.55
CA VAL A 52 12.67 -4.41 11.38
C VAL A 52 12.74 -4.86 12.84
N GLU A 53 13.95 -5.07 13.34
CA GLU A 53 14.20 -5.63 14.67
C GLU A 53 14.92 -4.62 15.58
N ASP A 54 15.51 -3.57 14.99
CA ASP A 54 16.31 -2.57 15.68
C ASP A 54 15.56 -1.24 15.82
N TYR A 55 15.72 -0.55 16.95
CA TYR A 55 15.01 0.66 17.31
C TYR A 55 15.97 1.71 17.91
N PRO A 56 15.68 3.04 17.80
CA PRO A 56 14.53 3.62 17.12
C PRO A 56 14.60 3.44 15.61
N ALA A 57 13.44 3.16 14.97
CA ALA A 57 13.30 3.02 13.53
C ALA A 57 12.38 4.11 12.97
N VAL A 58 12.90 4.96 12.08
CA VAL A 58 12.13 6.04 11.45
C VAL A 58 11.09 5.44 10.52
N LEU A 59 9.82 5.80 10.71
CA LEU A 59 8.66 5.25 10.02
C LEU A 59 8.34 5.94 8.68
N GLY A 60 7.40 5.36 7.95
CA GLY A 60 6.80 5.92 6.74
C GLY A 60 7.42 5.39 5.45
N HIS A 61 6.54 4.99 4.52
CA HIS A 61 6.93 4.42 3.23
C HIS A 61 5.94 4.78 2.10
N GLU A 62 4.99 5.68 2.35
CA GLU A 62 3.98 6.09 1.36
C GLU A 62 4.00 7.60 1.15
N GLY A 63 5.19 8.17 0.90
CA GLY A 63 5.32 9.61 0.83
C GLY A 63 5.73 10.18 -0.51
N VAL A 64 5.58 11.50 -0.58
CA VAL A 64 5.98 12.35 -1.70
C VAL A 64 6.65 13.62 -1.19
N GLY A 65 7.49 14.22 -2.02
CA GLY A 65 8.15 15.47 -1.67
C GLY A 65 8.78 16.16 -2.86
N ARG A 66 9.35 17.35 -2.63
CA ARG A 66 10.01 18.13 -3.67
C ARG A 66 11.51 18.05 -3.59
N VAL A 67 12.13 17.87 -4.73
CA VAL A 67 13.58 17.92 -4.88
C VAL A 67 14.09 19.31 -4.52
N VAL A 68 15.05 19.36 -3.60
CA VAL A 68 15.72 20.59 -3.13
C VAL A 68 17.04 20.78 -3.85
N SER A 69 17.84 19.71 -3.91
CA SER A 69 19.15 19.70 -4.56
C SER A 69 19.43 18.33 -5.16
N VAL A 70 20.38 18.25 -6.11
CA VAL A 70 20.73 17.03 -6.81
C VAL A 70 22.22 16.76 -6.73
N GLY A 71 22.60 15.48 -6.65
CA GLY A 71 23.97 15.04 -6.76
C GLY A 71 24.53 15.21 -8.17
N ALA A 72 25.88 15.16 -8.29
CA ALA A 72 26.58 15.52 -9.51
C ALA A 72 26.27 14.65 -10.73
N LYS A 73 25.76 13.43 -10.52
CA LYS A 73 25.42 12.47 -11.59
C LYS A 73 23.93 12.24 -11.79
N VAL A 74 23.09 12.97 -11.06
CA VAL A 74 21.64 12.95 -11.26
C VAL A 74 21.32 13.60 -12.60
N LYS A 75 20.53 12.93 -13.44
CA LYS A 75 20.14 13.37 -14.79
C LYS A 75 18.63 13.56 -14.95
N HIS A 76 17.83 12.79 -14.19
CA HIS A 76 16.38 12.68 -14.40
C HIS A 76 15.55 13.40 -13.32
N PHE A 77 16.18 14.01 -12.33
CA PHE A 77 15.57 14.86 -11.33
C PHE A 77 16.20 16.26 -11.35
N LYS A 78 15.43 17.28 -11.02
CA LYS A 78 15.89 18.65 -10.82
C LYS A 78 15.17 19.32 -9.65
N PRO A 79 15.74 20.38 -9.05
CA PRO A 79 15.07 21.14 -8.01
C PRO A 79 13.67 21.60 -8.43
N GLY A 80 12.71 21.43 -7.52
CA GLY A 80 11.28 21.73 -7.74
C GLY A 80 10.45 20.56 -8.27
N ASP A 81 11.06 19.47 -8.74
CA ASP A 81 10.32 18.28 -9.17
C ASP A 81 9.60 17.62 -7.99
N LEU A 82 8.35 17.25 -8.19
CA LEU A 82 7.59 16.42 -7.25
C LEU A 82 7.95 14.95 -7.50
N VAL A 83 8.38 14.26 -6.45
CA VAL A 83 8.82 12.85 -6.51
C VAL A 83 8.14 12.03 -5.44
N MET A 84 7.99 10.74 -5.71
CA MET A 84 7.43 9.79 -4.75
C MET A 84 8.48 8.87 -4.16
N LEU A 85 8.13 8.28 -2.99
CA LEU A 85 8.95 7.35 -2.21
C LEU A 85 10.36 7.89 -1.86
N PRO A 86 10.50 9.12 -1.38
CA PRO A 86 11.77 9.52 -0.80
C PRO A 86 12.04 8.68 0.46
N PHE A 87 13.22 8.07 0.56
CA PHE A 87 13.61 7.18 1.66
C PHE A 87 14.87 7.67 2.36
N LEU A 88 15.02 7.32 3.64
CA LEU A 88 16.26 7.50 4.38
C LEU A 88 17.22 6.36 4.03
N GLY A 89 18.26 6.64 3.26
CA GLY A 89 19.22 5.65 2.77
C GLY A 89 20.27 5.27 3.84
N SER A 90 20.95 6.24 4.44
CA SER A 90 21.95 5.99 5.48
C SER A 90 21.58 6.69 6.78
N MET A 91 21.74 5.99 7.89
CA MET A 91 21.43 6.47 9.23
C MET A 91 22.69 6.45 10.10
N PRO A 92 22.82 7.36 11.09
CA PRO A 92 23.90 7.27 12.06
C PRO A 92 23.74 6.01 12.92
N GLU A 93 24.84 5.59 13.54
CA GLU A 93 24.83 4.44 14.45
C GLU A 93 23.77 4.60 15.55
N GLY A 94 23.02 3.54 15.78
CA GLY A 94 21.95 3.49 16.79
C GLY A 94 20.61 4.10 16.36
N ILE A 95 20.47 4.54 15.11
CA ILE A 95 19.18 4.94 14.52
C ILE A 95 18.97 4.13 13.23
N TYR A 96 17.76 3.63 13.04
CA TYR A 96 17.42 2.74 11.91
C TYR A 96 16.35 3.37 11.03
N SER A 97 16.25 2.92 9.80
CA SER A 97 15.23 3.36 8.85
C SER A 97 14.28 2.23 8.52
N ALA A 98 12.99 2.45 8.77
CA ALA A 98 11.91 1.67 8.21
C ALA A 98 11.32 2.46 7.00
N TRP A 99 12.14 2.62 5.97
CA TRP A 99 12.03 3.53 4.82
C TRP A 99 12.11 5.02 5.19
N GLY A 100 11.55 5.46 6.32
CA GLY A 100 11.81 6.74 6.95
C GLY A 100 11.17 7.97 6.30
N THR A 101 10.11 7.84 5.52
CA THR A 101 9.48 9.00 4.85
C THR A 101 8.81 9.97 5.83
N LEU A 102 8.52 9.55 7.08
CA LEU A 102 8.06 10.46 8.14
C LEU A 102 9.25 11.22 8.78
N ALA A 103 10.08 11.82 7.93
CA ALA A 103 11.13 12.78 8.26
C ALA A 103 11.02 13.99 7.34
N GLU A 104 11.42 15.17 7.80
CA GLU A 104 11.31 16.42 7.03
C GLU A 104 12.07 16.37 5.71
N TYR A 105 13.20 15.65 5.68
CA TYR A 105 14.05 15.49 4.50
C TYR A 105 14.43 14.03 4.29
N ASN A 106 14.53 13.65 3.02
CA ASN A 106 14.89 12.32 2.57
C ASN A 106 15.66 12.37 1.25
N THR A 107 15.98 11.21 0.67
CA THR A 107 16.61 11.14 -0.65
C THR A 107 15.80 10.31 -1.65
N VAL A 108 15.98 10.61 -2.93
CA VAL A 108 15.59 9.75 -4.05
C VAL A 108 16.79 9.45 -4.90
N CYS A 109 16.90 8.21 -5.40
CA CYS A 109 18.00 7.74 -6.22
C CYS A 109 17.60 7.74 -7.69
N ASP A 110 18.46 8.26 -8.55
CA ASP A 110 18.29 8.24 -10.01
C ASP A 110 18.70 6.89 -10.60
N ALA A 111 17.78 5.91 -10.56
CA ALA A 111 18.02 4.57 -11.06
C ALA A 111 18.42 4.55 -12.55
N LYS A 112 17.81 5.43 -13.36
CA LYS A 112 18.11 5.52 -14.80
C LYS A 112 19.52 6.03 -15.05
N ALA A 113 19.96 7.07 -14.33
CA ALA A 113 21.31 7.57 -14.46
C ALA A 113 22.35 6.53 -14.05
N MET A 114 22.08 5.74 -12.99
CA MET A 114 22.95 4.62 -12.61
C MET A 114 23.01 3.55 -13.72
N GLU A 115 21.85 3.14 -14.27
CA GLU A 115 21.80 2.13 -15.35
C GLU A 115 22.53 2.62 -16.62
N GLU A 116 22.38 3.90 -17.00
CA GLU A 116 23.10 4.52 -18.10
C GLU A 116 24.62 4.53 -17.91
N ASP A 117 25.08 4.66 -16.67
CA ASP A 117 26.49 4.61 -16.30
C ASP A 117 27.01 3.17 -16.06
N GLY A 118 26.18 2.15 -16.35
CA GLY A 118 26.53 0.72 -16.23
C GLY A 118 26.51 0.17 -14.82
N LEU A 119 25.87 0.88 -13.88
CA LEU A 119 25.70 0.45 -12.50
C LEU A 119 24.37 -0.28 -12.29
N VAL A 120 24.29 -1.11 -11.25
CA VAL A 120 23.03 -1.78 -10.85
C VAL A 120 22.35 -0.93 -9.78
N PRO A 121 21.20 -0.30 -10.09
CA PRO A 121 20.46 0.46 -9.10
C PRO A 121 19.89 -0.46 -8.01
N PRO A 122 19.71 0.03 -6.76
CA PRO A 122 18.97 -0.70 -5.76
C PRO A 122 17.48 -0.81 -6.18
N ASP A 123 16.82 -1.92 -5.82
CA ASP A 123 15.42 -2.19 -6.26
C ASP A 123 14.47 -1.05 -5.91
N TYR A 124 14.59 -0.47 -4.70
CA TYR A 124 13.73 0.63 -4.26
C TYR A 124 13.77 1.86 -5.17
N ALA A 125 14.91 2.12 -5.84
CA ALA A 125 15.07 3.28 -6.70
C ALA A 125 14.15 3.26 -7.94
N TRP A 126 13.78 2.08 -8.41
CA TRP A 126 12.82 1.93 -9.51
C TRP A 126 11.39 2.35 -9.14
N GLY A 127 11.09 2.34 -7.85
CA GLY A 127 9.86 2.87 -7.31
C GLY A 127 9.84 4.39 -7.17
N GLN A 128 10.99 5.04 -7.16
CA GLN A 128 11.15 6.49 -6.99
C GLN A 128 10.93 7.20 -8.32
N SER A 129 9.74 7.77 -8.48
CA SER A 129 9.27 8.26 -9.77
C SER A 129 8.87 9.73 -9.71
N LEU A 130 9.01 10.42 -10.86
CA LEU A 130 8.46 11.77 -11.05
C LEU A 130 6.93 11.74 -11.06
N LEU A 131 6.34 12.75 -10.47
CA LEU A 131 4.91 13.04 -10.51
C LEU A 131 4.66 14.35 -11.26
N PRO A 132 3.45 14.61 -11.77
CA PRO A 132 3.09 15.90 -12.31
C PRO A 132 3.39 17.03 -11.30
N ALA A 133 4.02 18.11 -11.73
CA ALA A 133 4.52 19.16 -10.84
C ALA A 133 3.41 19.91 -10.09
N ASP A 134 2.21 19.92 -10.66
CA ASP A 134 0.98 20.53 -10.13
C ASP A 134 0.09 19.56 -9.35
N PHE A 135 0.53 18.30 -9.16
CA PHE A 135 -0.23 17.32 -8.43
C PHE A 135 -0.26 17.69 -6.94
N ASP A 136 -1.45 17.68 -6.33
CA ASP A 136 -1.60 17.91 -4.89
C ASP A 136 -0.84 16.84 -4.10
N PRO A 137 0.06 17.18 -3.17
CA PRO A 137 0.89 16.21 -2.45
C PRO A 137 0.09 15.20 -1.63
N VAL A 138 -1.06 15.60 -1.08
CA VAL A 138 -1.96 14.71 -0.32
C VAL A 138 -2.56 13.64 -1.23
N ASP A 139 -3.04 14.05 -2.40
CA ASP A 139 -3.54 13.12 -3.42
C ASP A 139 -2.43 12.26 -4.00
N ALA A 140 -1.26 12.83 -4.18
CA ALA A 140 -0.07 12.14 -4.69
C ALA A 140 0.40 11.03 -3.74
N ALA A 141 0.36 11.22 -2.42
CA ALA A 141 0.72 10.19 -1.44
C ALA A 141 -0.13 8.92 -1.61
N MET A 142 -1.43 9.05 -1.95
CA MET A 142 -2.28 7.89 -2.18
C MET A 142 -1.88 7.07 -3.41
N THR A 143 -1.18 7.67 -4.39
CA THR A 143 -0.71 6.95 -5.58
C THR A 143 0.32 5.88 -5.27
N VAL A 144 1.00 5.95 -4.13
CA VAL A 144 1.91 4.90 -3.66
C VAL A 144 1.14 3.61 -3.45
N THR A 145 0.06 3.65 -2.65
CA THR A 145 -0.84 2.49 -2.47
C THR A 145 -1.42 2.01 -3.81
N PHE A 146 -1.84 2.93 -4.67
CA PHE A 146 -2.48 2.57 -5.95
C PHE A 146 -1.58 1.75 -6.86
N ARG A 147 -0.32 2.15 -7.05
CA ARG A 147 0.57 1.42 -7.95
C ARG A 147 0.99 0.07 -7.36
N GLU A 148 1.15 -0.03 -6.03
CA GLU A 148 1.40 -1.30 -5.35
C GLU A 148 0.22 -2.27 -5.55
N VAL A 149 -1.01 -1.80 -5.41
CA VAL A 149 -2.22 -2.59 -5.66
C VAL A 149 -2.30 -3.02 -7.12
N LEU A 150 -2.07 -2.11 -8.08
CA LEU A 150 -2.17 -2.45 -9.51
C LEU A 150 -1.12 -3.48 -9.93
N SER A 151 0.13 -3.31 -9.50
CA SER A 151 1.20 -4.28 -9.80
C SER A 151 0.92 -5.64 -9.12
N THR A 152 0.35 -5.64 -7.93
CA THR A 152 -0.07 -6.88 -7.24
C THR A 152 -1.19 -7.61 -8.00
N MET A 153 -2.15 -6.87 -8.56
CA MET A 153 -3.20 -7.49 -9.39
C MET A 153 -2.62 -8.19 -10.62
N GLU A 154 -1.61 -7.60 -11.24
CA GLU A 154 -0.88 -8.21 -12.37
C GLU A 154 -0.16 -9.50 -11.95
N LEU A 155 0.50 -9.49 -10.77
CA LEU A 155 1.13 -10.69 -10.20
C LEU A 155 0.13 -11.80 -9.86
N PHE A 156 -1.07 -11.46 -9.38
CA PHE A 156 -2.13 -12.43 -9.15
C PHE A 156 -2.76 -12.94 -10.44
N GLY A 157 -2.54 -12.25 -11.56
CA GLY A 157 -3.08 -12.61 -12.86
C GLY A 157 -4.56 -12.27 -13.00
N PHE A 158 -5.02 -11.19 -12.39
CA PHE A 158 -6.39 -10.69 -12.54
C PHE A 158 -6.64 -10.26 -13.98
N THR A 159 -7.73 -10.76 -14.55
CA THR A 159 -8.06 -10.54 -15.97
C THR A 159 -9.55 -10.20 -16.14
N PRO A 160 -9.93 -9.54 -17.25
CA PRO A 160 -11.33 -9.21 -17.54
C PRO A 160 -12.24 -10.46 -17.52
N ASN A 161 -13.52 -10.26 -17.24
CA ASN A 161 -14.57 -11.28 -17.20
C ASN A 161 -14.33 -12.41 -16.19
N LYS A 162 -13.52 -12.14 -15.15
CA LYS A 162 -13.27 -13.03 -14.04
C LYS A 162 -13.91 -12.50 -12.78
N SER A 163 -14.45 -13.41 -11.97
CA SER A 163 -15.07 -13.09 -10.69
C SER A 163 -14.06 -12.95 -9.57
N LEU A 164 -14.28 -11.97 -8.67
CA LEU A 164 -13.42 -11.67 -7.55
C LEU A 164 -14.24 -11.46 -6.28
N VAL A 165 -13.84 -12.08 -5.18
CA VAL A 165 -14.28 -11.68 -3.84
C VAL A 165 -13.11 -11.06 -3.08
N VAL A 166 -13.36 -9.90 -2.45
CA VAL A 166 -12.35 -9.13 -1.68
C VAL A 166 -12.76 -9.07 -0.22
N LEU A 167 -11.93 -9.60 0.67
CA LEU A 167 -12.06 -9.44 2.11
C LEU A 167 -11.21 -8.26 2.58
N GLY A 168 -11.85 -7.35 3.31
CA GLY A 168 -11.21 -6.17 3.90
C GLY A 168 -11.29 -4.95 3.00
N LEU A 169 -12.03 -3.93 3.43
CA LEU A 169 -12.29 -2.67 2.72
C LEU A 169 -11.59 -1.47 3.40
N GLY A 170 -10.32 -1.66 3.79
CA GLY A 170 -9.38 -0.56 4.03
C GLY A 170 -9.01 0.14 2.70
N PRO A 171 -8.15 1.17 2.71
CA PRO A 171 -7.74 1.87 1.47
C PRO A 171 -7.26 0.93 0.37
N VAL A 172 -6.49 -0.09 0.75
CA VAL A 172 -5.99 -1.14 -0.15
C VAL A 172 -7.12 -1.96 -0.77
N GLY A 173 -8.04 -2.50 0.05
CA GLY A 173 -9.16 -3.31 -0.46
C GLY A 173 -10.12 -2.51 -1.34
N GLN A 174 -10.36 -1.24 -0.99
CA GLN A 174 -11.11 -0.29 -1.83
C GLN A 174 -10.42 -0.13 -3.19
N SER A 175 -9.09 -0.01 -3.21
CA SER A 175 -8.32 0.10 -4.44
C SER A 175 -8.42 -1.17 -5.29
N PHE A 176 -8.32 -2.36 -4.68
CA PHE A 176 -8.51 -3.63 -5.38
C PHE A 176 -9.90 -3.74 -6.03
N VAL A 177 -10.96 -3.39 -5.31
CA VAL A 177 -12.34 -3.38 -5.87
C VAL A 177 -12.42 -2.43 -7.06
N ARG A 178 -11.95 -1.19 -6.90
CA ARG A 178 -12.02 -0.19 -7.98
C ARG A 178 -11.23 -0.62 -9.21
N PHE A 179 -10.01 -1.10 -9.01
CA PHE A 179 -9.15 -1.47 -10.13
C PHE A 179 -9.61 -2.74 -10.81
N ALA A 180 -10.18 -3.70 -10.07
CA ALA A 180 -10.84 -4.87 -10.66
C ALA A 180 -11.95 -4.44 -11.62
N LYS A 181 -12.79 -3.48 -11.23
CA LYS A 181 -13.84 -2.93 -12.11
C LYS A 181 -13.24 -2.17 -13.30
N LEU A 182 -12.21 -1.34 -13.11
CA LEU A 182 -11.52 -0.63 -14.19
C LEU A 182 -10.83 -1.58 -15.18
N CYS A 183 -10.41 -2.75 -14.71
CA CYS A 183 -9.84 -3.83 -15.53
C CYS A 183 -10.87 -4.81 -16.11
N GLY A 184 -12.16 -4.55 -15.91
CA GLY A 184 -13.24 -5.35 -16.52
C GLY A 184 -13.51 -6.68 -15.83
N MET A 185 -13.16 -6.84 -14.56
CA MET A 185 -13.58 -8.02 -13.79
C MET A 185 -15.05 -7.94 -13.40
N GLU A 186 -15.73 -9.09 -13.40
CA GLU A 186 -17.17 -9.20 -13.10
C GLU A 186 -17.54 -10.65 -12.75
N PRO A 187 -18.34 -10.90 -11.69
CA PRO A 187 -18.68 -9.95 -10.64
C PRO A 187 -17.52 -9.68 -9.66
N VAL A 188 -17.49 -8.46 -9.12
CA VAL A 188 -16.61 -8.08 -7.99
C VAL A 188 -17.46 -7.98 -6.73
N ILE A 189 -17.15 -8.82 -5.74
CA ILE A 189 -17.87 -8.95 -4.48
C ILE A 189 -17.01 -8.38 -3.36
N ALA A 190 -17.54 -7.41 -2.60
CA ALA A 190 -16.87 -6.85 -1.45
C ALA A 190 -17.44 -7.45 -0.14
N VAL A 191 -16.57 -7.98 0.72
CA VAL A 191 -16.95 -8.50 2.04
C VAL A 191 -16.64 -7.45 3.10
N VAL A 192 -17.65 -7.05 3.85
CA VAL A 192 -17.61 -5.94 4.82
C VAL A 192 -18.27 -6.33 6.14
N ARG A 193 -18.09 -5.48 7.19
CA ARG A 193 -18.70 -5.66 8.51
C ARG A 193 -19.13 -4.35 9.18
N SER A 194 -19.38 -3.29 8.40
CA SER A 194 -19.87 -2.00 8.93
C SER A 194 -20.48 -1.16 7.82
N ASP A 195 -21.42 -0.27 8.18
CA ASP A 195 -22.11 0.59 7.22
C ASP A 195 -21.15 1.49 6.43
N PRO A 196 -20.15 2.19 7.04
CA PRO A 196 -19.22 3.00 6.28
C PRO A 196 -18.42 2.17 5.24
N LYS A 197 -18.17 0.88 5.51
CA LYS A 197 -17.49 -0.01 4.55
C LYS A 197 -18.44 -0.47 3.44
N CYS A 198 -19.73 -0.62 3.71
CA CYS A 198 -20.74 -0.85 2.66
C CYS A 198 -20.79 0.32 1.68
N GLU A 199 -20.84 1.55 2.20
CA GLU A 199 -20.81 2.77 1.37
C GLU A 199 -19.52 2.87 0.55
N ALA A 200 -18.38 2.57 1.15
CA ALA A 200 -17.09 2.56 0.47
C ALA A 200 -17.04 1.51 -0.66
N ALA A 201 -17.57 0.31 -0.43
CA ALA A 201 -17.66 -0.75 -1.44
C ALA A 201 -18.50 -0.30 -2.64
N ALA A 202 -19.65 0.31 -2.38
CA ALA A 202 -20.53 0.85 -3.43
C ALA A 202 -19.84 1.97 -4.24
N ARG A 203 -19.16 2.91 -3.58
CA ARG A 203 -18.39 3.97 -4.25
C ARG A 203 -17.27 3.40 -5.14
N CYS A 204 -16.61 2.34 -4.72
CA CYS A 204 -15.57 1.67 -5.50
C CYS A 204 -16.11 0.87 -6.68
N GLY A 205 -17.45 0.66 -6.74
CA GLY A 205 -18.13 -0.02 -7.84
C GLY A 205 -18.21 -1.54 -7.66
N ALA A 206 -18.22 -2.06 -6.42
CA ALA A 206 -18.51 -3.46 -6.17
C ALA A 206 -19.89 -3.82 -6.73
N ASP A 207 -19.99 -4.94 -7.46
CA ASP A 207 -21.25 -5.41 -8.01
C ASP A 207 -22.17 -5.99 -6.92
N PHE A 208 -21.56 -6.59 -5.88
CA PHE A 208 -22.25 -7.14 -4.72
C PHE A 208 -21.49 -6.80 -3.44
N ILE A 209 -22.25 -6.61 -2.37
CA ILE A 209 -21.74 -6.35 -1.03
C ILE A 209 -22.28 -7.45 -0.11
N VAL A 210 -21.38 -8.15 0.57
CA VAL A 210 -21.69 -9.16 1.58
C VAL A 210 -21.36 -8.59 2.94
N ASP A 211 -22.38 -8.33 3.75
CA ASP A 211 -22.22 -7.82 5.11
C ASP A 211 -22.21 -8.99 6.10
N THR A 212 -21.06 -9.29 6.68
CA THR A 212 -20.91 -10.43 7.60
C THR A 212 -21.59 -10.25 8.96
N ARG A 213 -22.25 -9.11 9.21
CA ARG A 213 -23.13 -8.92 10.38
C ARG A 213 -24.49 -9.61 10.18
N THR A 214 -24.91 -9.78 8.93
CA THR A 214 -26.22 -10.31 8.56
C THR A 214 -26.16 -11.58 7.73
N ASP A 215 -25.06 -11.79 7.01
CA ASP A 215 -24.87 -12.90 6.09
C ASP A 215 -23.76 -13.85 6.52
N ASN A 216 -23.95 -15.14 6.28
CA ASN A 216 -22.85 -16.08 6.18
C ASN A 216 -22.08 -15.80 4.88
N MET A 217 -20.80 -15.46 4.99
CA MET A 217 -19.97 -15.05 3.88
C MET A 217 -19.91 -16.08 2.76
N THR A 218 -19.63 -17.34 3.09
CA THR A 218 -19.48 -18.43 2.11
C THR A 218 -20.78 -18.70 1.38
N GLU A 219 -21.88 -18.77 2.11
CA GLU A 219 -23.21 -18.99 1.52
C GLU A 219 -23.63 -17.81 0.62
N ALA A 220 -23.38 -16.58 1.05
CA ALA A 220 -23.70 -15.39 0.28
C ALA A 220 -22.91 -15.33 -1.03
N VAL A 221 -21.59 -15.57 -0.98
CA VAL A 221 -20.75 -15.63 -2.19
C VAL A 221 -21.22 -16.76 -3.13
N ARG A 222 -21.56 -17.94 -2.59
CA ARG A 222 -22.08 -19.06 -3.40
C ARG A 222 -23.45 -18.78 -4.00
N ARG A 223 -24.32 -17.99 -3.36
CA ARG A 223 -25.59 -17.54 -3.98
C ARG A 223 -25.34 -16.63 -5.17
N ILE A 224 -24.33 -15.75 -5.10
CA ILE A 224 -23.97 -14.82 -6.19
C ILE A 224 -23.28 -15.57 -7.32
N VAL A 225 -22.32 -16.44 -6.99
CA VAL A 225 -21.54 -17.24 -7.95
C VAL A 225 -21.63 -18.72 -7.60
N PRO A 226 -22.69 -19.45 -8.03
CA PRO A 226 -22.91 -20.85 -7.63
C PRO A 226 -21.75 -21.79 -7.98
N GLY A 227 -21.04 -21.54 -9.08
CA GLY A 227 -19.83 -22.30 -9.48
C GLY A 227 -18.57 -21.99 -8.67
N GLY A 228 -18.61 -20.98 -7.81
CA GLY A 228 -17.46 -20.40 -7.10
C GLY A 228 -16.79 -19.29 -7.88
N VAL A 229 -16.04 -18.45 -7.17
CA VAL A 229 -15.31 -17.33 -7.75
C VAL A 229 -13.96 -17.76 -8.34
N ASP A 230 -13.51 -17.07 -9.39
CA ASP A 230 -12.18 -17.31 -9.98
C ASP A 230 -11.07 -16.88 -9.03
N PHE A 231 -11.28 -15.78 -8.28
CA PHE A 231 -10.30 -15.23 -7.33
C PHE A 231 -10.95 -14.88 -6.00
N ALA A 232 -10.29 -15.26 -4.90
CA ALA A 232 -10.61 -14.82 -3.55
C ALA A 232 -9.39 -14.10 -2.96
N LEU A 233 -9.54 -12.83 -2.60
CA LEU A 233 -8.45 -11.96 -2.15
C LEU A 233 -8.59 -11.60 -0.68
N ASP A 234 -7.58 -11.92 0.12
CA ASP A 234 -7.37 -11.34 1.44
C ASP A 234 -6.56 -10.04 1.34
N ALA A 235 -7.23 -8.91 1.54
CA ALA A 235 -6.62 -7.59 1.64
C ALA A 235 -6.51 -7.08 3.09
N ALA A 236 -6.86 -7.92 4.08
CA ALA A 236 -6.89 -7.56 5.51
C ALA A 236 -5.82 -8.25 6.36
N GLY A 237 -5.24 -9.35 5.88
CA GLY A 237 -4.32 -10.19 6.65
C GLY A 237 -5.03 -11.07 7.67
N VAL A 238 -6.12 -11.71 7.27
CA VAL A 238 -6.94 -12.60 8.11
C VAL A 238 -6.74 -14.05 7.69
N ASN A 239 -5.92 -14.79 8.41
CA ASN A 239 -5.57 -16.17 8.04
C ASN A 239 -6.77 -17.12 7.95
N SER A 240 -7.81 -16.94 8.78
CA SER A 240 -9.03 -17.77 8.70
C SER A 240 -9.78 -17.61 7.37
N PHE A 241 -9.65 -16.46 6.69
CA PHE A 241 -10.26 -16.25 5.38
C PHE A 241 -9.74 -17.22 4.32
N VAL A 242 -8.49 -17.67 4.43
CA VAL A 242 -7.94 -18.67 3.50
C VAL A 242 -8.76 -19.96 3.55
N GLY A 243 -9.14 -20.40 4.77
CA GLY A 243 -10.01 -21.54 4.98
C GLY A 243 -11.41 -21.35 4.40
N ASP A 244 -12.03 -20.19 4.67
CA ASP A 244 -13.34 -19.83 4.12
C ASP A 244 -13.30 -19.76 2.59
N ALA A 245 -12.23 -19.19 2.03
CA ALA A 245 -12.03 -19.02 0.60
C ALA A 245 -12.01 -20.36 -0.16
N LEU A 246 -11.49 -21.44 0.45
CA LEU A 246 -11.52 -22.78 -0.15
C LEU A 246 -12.92 -23.24 -0.53
N SER A 247 -13.92 -22.89 0.29
CA SER A 247 -15.32 -23.20 0.03
C SER A 247 -15.99 -22.25 -0.95
N MET A 248 -15.35 -21.13 -1.31
CA MET A 248 -15.90 -20.12 -2.21
C MET A 248 -15.32 -20.16 -3.62
N ILE A 249 -14.09 -20.66 -3.82
CA ILE A 249 -13.44 -20.68 -5.13
C ILE A 249 -14.02 -21.73 -6.09
N ALA A 250 -13.91 -21.44 -7.38
CA ALA A 250 -14.23 -22.39 -8.47
C ALA A 250 -13.11 -23.43 -8.62
N PRO A 251 -13.38 -24.57 -9.30
CA PRO A 251 -12.31 -25.47 -9.75
C PRO A 251 -11.29 -24.71 -10.62
N GLY A 252 -10.01 -24.80 -10.24
CA GLY A 252 -8.93 -24.02 -10.85
C GLY A 252 -8.83 -22.57 -10.36
N GLY A 253 -9.67 -22.18 -9.41
CA GLY A 253 -9.65 -20.84 -8.82
C GLY A 253 -8.41 -20.56 -7.98
N LYS A 254 -8.22 -19.30 -7.63
CA LYS A 254 -7.03 -18.84 -6.92
C LYS A 254 -7.40 -18.08 -5.64
N ILE A 255 -6.75 -18.45 -4.54
CA ILE A 255 -6.74 -17.68 -3.28
C ILE A 255 -5.51 -16.80 -3.29
N CYS A 256 -5.71 -15.50 -3.17
CA CYS A 256 -4.69 -14.47 -3.23
C CYS A 256 -4.54 -13.84 -1.84
N VAL A 257 -3.34 -13.87 -1.27
CA VAL A 257 -3.05 -13.28 0.04
C VAL A 257 -2.11 -12.09 -0.15
N TYR A 258 -2.65 -10.90 0.03
CA TYR A 258 -1.93 -9.63 0.05
C TYR A 258 -1.75 -9.11 1.48
N GLY A 259 -2.79 -9.20 2.30
CA GLY A 259 -2.77 -8.72 3.67
C GLY A 259 -1.69 -9.40 4.51
N ILE A 260 -0.97 -8.62 5.33
CA ILE A 260 0.06 -9.14 6.21
C ILE A 260 -0.60 -9.53 7.54
N SER A 261 -0.63 -10.83 7.85
CA SER A 261 -1.13 -11.34 9.13
C SER A 261 -0.08 -11.23 10.24
N ALA A 262 -0.54 -11.04 11.47
CA ALA A 262 0.29 -11.23 12.66
C ALA A 262 0.43 -12.72 13.02
N ASP A 263 -0.52 -13.56 12.57
CA ASP A 263 -0.47 -15.01 12.78
C ASP A 263 0.46 -15.65 11.75
N THR A 264 1.33 -16.52 12.22
CA THR A 264 2.34 -17.19 11.38
C THR A 264 1.89 -18.53 10.82
N LYS A 265 0.70 -19.02 11.22
CA LYS A 265 0.17 -20.31 10.82
C LYS A 265 -1.20 -20.17 10.17
N ILE A 266 -1.43 -21.02 9.17
CA ILE A 266 -2.73 -21.19 8.53
C ILE A 266 -3.07 -22.69 8.64
N GLU A 267 -4.28 -22.98 9.11
CA GLU A 267 -4.87 -24.31 9.09
C GLU A 267 -6.13 -24.27 8.25
N PHE A 268 -6.31 -25.21 7.36
CA PHE A 268 -7.52 -25.34 6.55
C PHE A 268 -7.83 -26.79 6.23
N ASP A 269 -9.13 -27.08 6.06
CA ASP A 269 -9.63 -28.38 5.69
C ASP A 269 -9.66 -28.52 4.16
N ILE A 270 -8.81 -29.36 3.62
CA ILE A 270 -8.74 -29.62 2.17
C ILE A 270 -9.97 -30.34 1.62
N SER A 271 -10.82 -30.92 2.49
CA SER A 271 -12.07 -31.53 2.03
C SER A 271 -13.09 -30.52 1.53
N ALA A 272 -12.95 -29.25 1.93
CA ALA A 272 -13.83 -28.15 1.50
C ALA A 272 -13.43 -27.55 0.13
N CYS A 273 -12.23 -27.86 -0.38
CA CYS A 273 -11.72 -27.24 -1.60
C CYS A 273 -11.97 -28.07 -2.88
N PRO A 274 -11.97 -27.43 -4.06
CA PRO A 274 -11.85 -28.13 -5.33
C PRO A 274 -10.52 -28.93 -5.40
N TYR A 275 -10.50 -30.03 -6.18
CA TYR A 275 -9.27 -30.82 -6.38
C TYR A 275 -8.10 -29.99 -6.93
N ASN A 276 -8.40 -28.96 -7.73
CA ASN A 276 -7.38 -28.09 -8.33
C ASN A 276 -7.64 -26.65 -7.91
N PHE A 277 -6.69 -26.01 -7.25
CA PHE A 277 -6.70 -24.60 -6.90
C PHE A 277 -5.26 -24.09 -6.71
N THR A 278 -5.12 -22.78 -6.61
CA THR A 278 -3.84 -22.11 -6.30
C THR A 278 -3.98 -21.28 -5.04
N LEU A 279 -3.02 -21.38 -4.12
CA LEU A 279 -2.83 -20.41 -3.04
C LEU A 279 -1.57 -19.60 -3.33
N GLN A 280 -1.70 -18.30 -3.47
CA GLN A 280 -0.61 -17.40 -3.84
C GLN A 280 -0.48 -16.25 -2.84
N TYR A 281 0.74 -16.09 -2.30
CA TYR A 281 1.15 -14.96 -1.48
C TYR A 281 1.91 -13.95 -2.35
N ASN A 282 1.46 -12.69 -2.37
CA ASN A 282 2.15 -11.54 -2.93
C ASN A 282 1.91 -10.34 -2.05
N GLN A 283 2.84 -10.06 -1.16
CA GLN A 283 2.73 -8.98 -0.18
C GLN A 283 3.59 -7.77 -0.56
N PHE A 284 4.63 -7.97 -1.36
CA PHE A 284 5.54 -6.94 -1.86
C PHE A 284 5.86 -7.19 -3.33
N PRO A 285 5.22 -6.47 -4.27
CA PRO A 285 5.66 -6.48 -5.67
C PRO A 285 7.03 -5.82 -5.80
N SER A 286 7.77 -6.10 -6.88
CA SER A 286 9.02 -5.40 -7.13
C SER A 286 8.78 -3.91 -7.39
N LYS A 287 9.70 -3.06 -6.94
CA LYS A 287 9.56 -1.62 -7.13
C LYS A 287 9.60 -1.19 -8.60
N ARG A 288 10.21 -2.01 -9.46
CA ARG A 288 10.15 -1.81 -10.92
C ARG A 288 8.72 -1.96 -11.45
N MET A 289 8.00 -3.01 -11.06
CA MET A 289 6.59 -3.18 -11.45
C MET A 289 5.70 -2.05 -10.94
N GLU A 290 5.94 -1.61 -9.71
CA GLU A 290 5.22 -0.45 -9.16
C GLU A 290 5.50 0.83 -9.94
N GLY A 291 6.76 1.07 -10.36
CA GLY A 291 7.14 2.20 -11.19
C GLY A 291 6.43 2.17 -12.56
N GLU A 292 6.36 1.00 -13.19
CA GLU A 292 5.67 0.79 -14.47
C GLU A 292 4.15 1.00 -14.38
N ALA A 293 3.53 0.63 -13.24
CA ALA A 293 2.10 0.81 -13.00
C ALA A 293 1.67 2.29 -12.90
N LEU A 294 2.59 3.21 -12.54
CA LEU A 294 2.28 4.61 -12.29
C LEU A 294 1.61 5.32 -13.49
N SER A 295 2.07 5.05 -14.70
CA SER A 295 1.54 5.70 -15.91
C SER A 295 0.04 5.44 -16.10
N ARG A 296 -0.41 4.21 -15.82
CA ARG A 296 -1.82 3.82 -15.88
C ARG A 296 -2.63 4.48 -14.78
N ILE A 297 -2.10 4.55 -13.55
CA ILE A 297 -2.74 5.25 -12.43
C ILE A 297 -2.95 6.72 -12.76
N LEU A 298 -1.92 7.41 -13.24
CA LEU A 298 -2.01 8.83 -13.63
C LEU A 298 -3.02 9.05 -14.78
N ALA A 299 -3.11 8.11 -15.73
CA ALA A 299 -4.11 8.17 -16.79
C ALA A 299 -5.53 8.07 -16.20
N TRP A 300 -5.81 7.11 -15.32
CA TRP A 300 -7.12 6.99 -14.67
C TRP A 300 -7.49 8.22 -13.85
N ILE A 301 -6.52 8.83 -13.16
CA ILE A 301 -6.74 10.09 -12.42
C ILE A 301 -7.09 11.22 -13.40
N ARG A 302 -6.32 11.39 -14.47
CA ARG A 302 -6.53 12.43 -15.49
C ARG A 302 -7.91 12.34 -16.15
N PHE A 303 -8.39 11.12 -16.41
CA PHE A 303 -9.71 10.89 -17.01
C PHE A 303 -10.86 10.89 -15.98
N GLY A 304 -10.57 11.13 -14.69
CA GLY A 304 -11.58 11.16 -13.62
C GLY A 304 -12.14 9.77 -13.25
N ALA A 305 -11.53 8.68 -13.75
CA ALA A 305 -11.90 7.33 -13.40
C ALA A 305 -11.41 6.92 -12.00
N LEU A 306 -10.39 7.60 -11.49
CA LEU A 306 -9.81 7.41 -10.16
C LEU A 306 -9.61 8.77 -9.49
N ARG A 307 -10.10 8.91 -8.26
CA ARG A 307 -9.95 10.14 -7.46
C ARG A 307 -9.24 9.76 -6.16
N PRO A 308 -7.97 10.12 -5.98
CA PRO A 308 -7.21 9.76 -4.78
C PRO A 308 -7.88 10.23 -3.48
N ARG A 309 -8.47 11.43 -3.50
CA ARG A 309 -9.16 12.01 -2.34
C ARG A 309 -10.30 11.15 -1.80
N ASP A 310 -10.96 10.33 -2.62
CA ASP A 310 -12.07 9.45 -2.20
C ASP A 310 -11.61 8.31 -1.27
N TYR A 311 -10.29 8.06 -1.19
CA TYR A 311 -9.67 7.02 -0.36
C TYR A 311 -9.05 7.56 0.92
N ILE A 312 -9.01 8.88 1.09
CA ILE A 312 -8.41 9.57 2.24
C ILE A 312 -9.53 9.96 3.20
N SER A 313 -9.44 9.51 4.46
CA SER A 313 -10.41 9.88 5.49
C SER A 313 -9.98 11.09 6.31
N ASP A 314 -8.67 11.22 6.57
CA ASP A 314 -8.12 12.25 7.45
C ASP A 314 -6.84 12.83 6.88
N ILE A 315 -6.64 14.13 7.10
CA ILE A 315 -5.40 14.84 6.78
C ILE A 315 -4.95 15.52 8.07
N LEU A 316 -3.76 15.15 8.55
CA LEU A 316 -3.22 15.65 9.80
C LEU A 316 -1.86 16.32 9.57
N PRO A 317 -1.52 17.38 10.30
CA PRO A 317 -0.18 17.95 10.26
C PRO A 317 0.85 17.03 10.92
N PHE A 318 2.12 17.24 10.62
CA PHE A 318 3.22 16.38 11.04
C PHE A 318 3.33 16.21 12.57
N ASP A 319 3.06 17.25 13.32
CA ASP A 319 3.06 17.20 14.79
C ASP A 319 1.96 16.31 15.39
N ARG A 320 0.99 15.86 14.59
CA ARG A 320 -0.13 14.97 14.97
C ARG A 320 -0.02 13.55 14.40
N VAL A 321 1.16 13.11 13.95
CA VAL A 321 1.38 11.73 13.44
C VAL A 321 0.90 10.68 14.43
N GLY A 322 1.22 10.84 15.73
CA GLY A 322 0.81 9.89 16.77
C GLY A 322 -0.71 9.75 16.91
N GLU A 323 -1.48 10.84 16.70
CA GLU A 323 -2.93 10.78 16.67
C GLU A 323 -3.42 9.94 15.47
N GLY A 324 -2.78 10.08 14.30
CA GLY A 324 -3.09 9.27 13.12
C GLY A 324 -2.92 7.77 13.40
N TYR A 325 -1.84 7.36 14.04
CA TYR A 325 -1.65 5.96 14.42
C TYR A 325 -2.65 5.49 15.47
N ASN A 326 -3.01 6.32 16.44
CA ASN A 326 -4.06 5.98 17.41
C ASN A 326 -5.42 5.74 16.72
N LEU A 327 -5.80 6.59 15.75
CA LEU A 327 -7.04 6.38 14.97
C LEU A 327 -7.03 5.06 14.20
N ILE A 328 -5.86 4.66 13.68
CA ILE A 328 -5.68 3.37 13.00
C ILE A 328 -5.86 2.21 13.98
N GLU A 329 -5.19 2.24 15.14
CA GLU A 329 -5.23 1.18 16.16
C GLU A 329 -6.61 1.00 16.76
N GLU A 330 -7.34 2.10 16.96
CA GLU A 330 -8.73 2.10 17.44
C GLU A 330 -9.74 1.64 16.36
N GLY A 331 -9.29 1.40 15.13
CA GLY A 331 -10.15 1.02 14.01
C GLY A 331 -11.10 2.13 13.54
N ARG A 332 -10.80 3.37 13.85
CA ARG A 332 -11.59 4.58 13.53
C ARG A 332 -11.22 5.19 12.18
N ALA A 333 -10.08 4.83 11.61
CA ALA A 333 -9.68 5.25 10.27
C ALA A 333 -10.57 4.58 9.20
N LEU A 334 -11.41 5.34 8.53
CA LEU A 334 -12.30 4.85 7.47
C LEU A 334 -11.61 4.74 6.12
N GLY A 335 -10.55 5.50 5.90
CA GLY A 335 -9.70 5.56 4.72
C GLY A 335 -8.23 5.68 5.07
N LYS A 336 -7.42 6.15 4.13
CA LYS A 336 -6.02 6.51 4.37
C LYS A 336 -5.95 7.78 5.23
N ILE A 337 -5.08 7.78 6.21
CA ILE A 337 -4.68 9.01 6.91
C ILE A 337 -3.43 9.53 6.23
N VAL A 338 -3.44 10.79 5.81
CA VAL A 338 -2.27 11.44 5.19
C VAL A 338 -1.74 12.52 6.11
N ILE A 339 -0.44 12.47 6.36
CA ILE A 339 0.30 13.47 7.12
C ILE A 339 0.85 14.52 6.16
N THR A 340 0.62 15.80 6.44
CA THR A 340 1.24 16.93 5.73
C THR A 340 2.44 17.43 6.51
N MET A 341 3.57 17.59 5.81
CA MET A 341 4.87 17.92 6.38
C MET A 341 5.16 19.45 6.41
N GLN A 342 4.12 20.27 6.59
CA GLN A 342 4.24 21.73 6.62
C GLN A 342 4.55 22.24 8.01
#